data_d5f4920feba380e58cd5ec5916dbe43c
#
_entry.id   d5f4920feba380e58cd5ec5916dbe43c
#
_cell.length_a   1.000
_cell.length_b   1.000
_cell.length_c   1.000
_cell.angle_alpha   90.00
_cell.angle_beta   90.00
_cell.angle_gamma   90.00
#
_symmetry.space_group_name_H-M   'P 1'
#
loop_
_entity.id
_entity.type
_entity.pdbx_description
1 polymer ?
#
loop_
_entity_poly.entity_id
_entity_poly.type
_entity_poly.pdbx_seq_one_letter_code
_entity_poly.pdbx_strand_id
1 'polypeptide(L)'
;MIRVLVRASSPLAKAGIESLLRARSDLRLVENGSESPRGAGADSPPDVWVVETETLADPAARKAMDFAAAGGPVVLLVHNPATEAVAEALRSGVRAVLGSSRTGPEIVAAVEAAAVGLVVLDPSGIETLLRPSTATWAGGADSTLETLTPREVEVLHLLAAGLGNKEIAPRLGISEHTVKFHVASIMGKLGAGSRTEAVTLGIRRGLIMI
;
A
#
# COMPACT_ATOMS: atom_id res chain seq x y z
N MET A 1 25.39 -14.29 -8.31
CA MET A 1 24.50 -15.47 -8.20
C MET A 1 23.52 -15.16 -7.08
N ILE A 2 22.24 -14.97 -7.40
CA ILE A 2 21.18 -14.54 -6.48
C ILE A 2 20.58 -15.79 -5.83
N ARG A 3 20.52 -15.84 -4.50
CA ARG A 3 19.91 -16.93 -3.75
C ARG A 3 18.44 -16.65 -3.51
N VAL A 4 17.57 -17.51 -3.99
CA VAL A 4 16.12 -17.32 -3.97
C VAL A 4 15.45 -18.39 -3.09
N LEU A 5 14.67 -17.95 -2.12
CA LEU A 5 13.78 -18.81 -1.33
C LEU A 5 12.37 -18.74 -1.92
N VAL A 6 11.78 -19.89 -2.25
CA VAL A 6 10.41 -19.97 -2.78
C VAL A 6 9.47 -20.51 -1.72
N ARG A 7 8.35 -19.81 -1.52
CA ARG A 7 7.19 -20.25 -0.74
C ARG A 7 5.96 -20.18 -1.61
N ALA A 8 5.09 -21.14 -1.54
CA ALA A 8 3.86 -21.15 -2.31
C ALA A 8 2.72 -21.82 -1.53
N SER A 9 1.50 -21.48 -1.90
CA SER A 9 0.26 -21.99 -1.32
C SER A 9 0.09 -23.49 -1.55
N SER A 10 0.66 -24.01 -2.64
CA SER A 10 0.61 -25.44 -2.99
C SER A 10 1.96 -26.00 -3.44
N PRO A 11 2.20 -27.33 -3.26
CA PRO A 11 3.40 -27.98 -3.76
C PRO A 11 3.57 -27.85 -5.28
N LEU A 12 2.45 -27.83 -6.04
CA LEU A 12 2.47 -27.70 -7.50
C LEU A 12 2.93 -26.29 -7.90
N ALA A 13 2.39 -25.25 -7.29
CA ALA A 13 2.79 -23.87 -7.53
C ALA A 13 4.27 -23.67 -7.18
N LYS A 14 4.71 -24.20 -6.04
CA LYS A 14 6.12 -24.19 -5.63
C LYS A 14 7.01 -24.84 -6.68
N ALA A 15 6.70 -26.07 -7.11
CA ALA A 15 7.50 -26.79 -8.12
C ALA A 15 7.54 -26.04 -9.45
N GLY A 16 6.42 -25.42 -9.87
CA GLY A 16 6.35 -24.59 -11.07
C GLY A 16 7.29 -23.38 -11.01
N ILE A 17 7.21 -22.59 -9.94
CA ILE A 17 8.10 -21.43 -9.73
C ILE A 17 9.56 -21.85 -9.64
N GLU A 18 9.87 -22.90 -8.89
CA GLU A 18 11.22 -23.42 -8.78
C GLU A 18 11.78 -23.89 -10.13
N SER A 19 10.97 -24.56 -10.95
CA SER A 19 11.37 -24.99 -12.31
C SER A 19 11.72 -23.80 -13.21
N LEU A 20 10.94 -22.71 -13.14
CA LEU A 20 11.20 -21.48 -13.90
C LEU A 20 12.54 -20.85 -13.47
N LEU A 21 12.78 -20.76 -12.16
CA LEU A 21 13.99 -20.14 -11.62
C LEU A 21 15.25 -21.00 -11.85
N ARG A 22 15.13 -22.34 -11.81
CA ARG A 22 16.27 -23.26 -12.12
C ARG A 22 16.75 -23.19 -13.57
N ALA A 23 15.90 -22.72 -14.50
CA ALA A 23 16.30 -22.50 -15.89
C ALA A 23 17.34 -21.39 -16.06
N ARG A 24 17.62 -20.61 -15.01
CA ARG A 24 18.55 -19.48 -14.99
C ARG A 24 19.83 -19.84 -14.23
N SER A 25 20.97 -19.70 -14.88
CA SER A 25 22.29 -20.00 -14.27
C SER A 25 22.76 -18.99 -13.22
N ASP A 26 22.19 -17.81 -13.23
CA ASP A 26 22.47 -16.69 -12.32
C ASP A 26 21.63 -16.73 -11.02
N LEU A 27 20.60 -17.60 -10.97
CA LEU A 27 19.76 -17.82 -9.80
C LEU A 27 20.07 -19.17 -9.12
N ARG A 28 20.06 -19.21 -7.81
CA ARG A 28 20.21 -20.41 -7.01
C ARG A 28 19.07 -20.53 -6.01
N LEU A 29 18.33 -21.63 -6.09
CA LEU A 29 17.32 -21.93 -5.09
C LEU A 29 17.99 -22.36 -3.77
N VAL A 30 17.45 -21.84 -2.67
CA VAL A 30 17.82 -22.27 -1.32
C VAL A 30 16.63 -22.93 -0.63
N GLU A 31 16.85 -24.10 -0.07
CA GLU A 31 15.86 -24.82 0.69
C GLU A 31 15.97 -24.40 2.16
N ASN A 32 14.86 -23.99 2.77
CA ASN A 32 14.69 -23.76 4.22
C ASN A 32 15.90 -23.13 4.95
N GLY A 33 16.58 -22.18 4.34
CA GLY A 33 17.50 -21.31 5.06
C GLY A 33 16.72 -20.53 6.14
N SER A 34 17.36 -20.30 7.28
CA SER A 34 16.83 -19.61 8.46
C SER A 34 15.77 -18.55 8.12
N GLU A 35 14.56 -18.74 8.61
CA GLU A 35 13.43 -17.80 8.44
C GLU A 35 13.64 -16.46 9.17
N SER A 36 14.83 -16.24 9.69
CA SER A 36 15.22 -15.02 10.39
C SER A 36 16.24 -14.23 9.56
N PRO A 37 16.07 -12.92 9.40
CA PRO A 37 17.05 -12.05 8.73
C PRO A 37 18.41 -12.01 9.45
N ARG A 38 18.50 -12.58 10.66
CA ARG A 38 19.69 -12.55 11.54
C ARG A 38 19.99 -13.87 12.21
N GLY A 39 19.52 -15.00 11.68
CA GLY A 39 19.80 -16.33 12.26
C GLY A 39 21.25 -16.74 12.08
N ALA A 40 21.97 -16.89 13.18
CA ALA A 40 23.29 -17.51 13.22
C ALA A 40 23.16 -19.02 12.95
N GLY A 41 23.22 -19.42 11.70
CA GLY A 41 23.26 -20.80 11.24
C GLY A 41 23.94 -20.88 9.89
N ALA A 42 24.63 -21.93 9.56
CA ALA A 42 25.61 -22.11 8.51
C ALA A 42 25.24 -21.73 7.05
N ASP A 43 24.02 -21.30 6.79
CA ASP A 43 23.59 -20.75 5.47
C ASP A 43 23.17 -19.29 5.64
N SER A 44 23.88 -18.41 4.93
CA SER A 44 23.53 -16.99 4.85
C SER A 44 22.05 -16.81 4.38
N PRO A 45 21.32 -15.77 4.82
CA PRO A 45 19.92 -15.55 4.45
C PRO A 45 19.77 -15.50 2.91
N PRO A 46 18.60 -15.85 2.37
CA PRO A 46 18.33 -15.71 0.94
C PRO A 46 18.40 -14.24 0.53
N ASP A 47 18.86 -14.00 -0.71
CA ASP A 47 18.95 -12.65 -1.25
C ASP A 47 17.57 -12.13 -1.66
N VAL A 48 16.64 -13.02 -2.05
CA VAL A 48 15.26 -12.68 -2.42
C VAL A 48 14.31 -13.77 -1.94
N TRP A 49 13.18 -13.37 -1.38
CA TRP A 49 12.03 -14.26 -1.15
C TRP A 49 11.01 -14.11 -2.28
N VAL A 50 10.60 -15.24 -2.85
CA VAL A 50 9.44 -15.33 -3.77
C VAL A 50 8.32 -16.04 -3.03
N VAL A 51 7.21 -15.36 -2.83
CA VAL A 51 6.06 -15.89 -2.10
C VAL A 51 4.83 -15.82 -2.99
N GLU A 52 4.29 -17.00 -3.34
CA GLU A 52 3.03 -17.14 -4.02
C GLU A 52 1.91 -17.38 -3.01
N THR A 53 0.80 -16.68 -3.17
CA THR A 53 -0.33 -16.71 -2.24
C THR A 53 -1.64 -16.34 -2.94
N GLU A 54 -2.76 -16.79 -2.41
CA GLU A 54 -4.08 -16.43 -2.91
C GLU A 54 -4.39 -14.95 -2.64
N THR A 55 -4.10 -14.49 -1.44
CA THR A 55 -4.39 -13.13 -1.00
C THR A 55 -3.25 -12.56 -0.14
N LEU A 56 -3.16 -11.24 -0.05
CA LEU A 56 -2.20 -10.58 0.85
C LEU A 56 -2.56 -10.71 2.34
N ALA A 57 -3.76 -11.19 2.67
CA ALA A 57 -4.17 -11.47 4.04
C ALA A 57 -3.63 -12.80 4.58
N ASP A 58 -3.08 -13.66 3.72
CA ASP A 58 -2.56 -14.97 4.10
C ASP A 58 -1.37 -14.86 5.05
N PRO A 59 -1.19 -15.84 5.97
CA PRO A 59 -0.04 -15.85 6.89
C PRO A 59 1.31 -15.84 6.19
N ALA A 60 1.42 -16.48 5.01
CA ALA A 60 2.63 -16.50 4.22
C ALA A 60 2.99 -15.11 3.68
N ALA A 61 1.99 -14.35 3.20
CA ALA A 61 2.18 -12.98 2.74
C ALA A 61 2.58 -12.05 3.89
N ARG A 62 1.93 -12.17 5.05
CA ARG A 62 2.26 -11.37 6.24
C ARG A 62 3.70 -11.61 6.68
N LYS A 63 4.13 -12.88 6.76
CA LYS A 63 5.51 -13.23 7.09
C LYS A 63 6.51 -12.67 6.08
N ALA A 64 6.15 -12.66 4.81
CA ALA A 64 6.96 -12.04 3.76
C ALA A 64 7.04 -10.52 3.92
N MET A 65 5.95 -9.86 4.28
CA MET A 65 5.93 -8.42 4.58
C MET A 65 6.76 -8.07 5.82
N ASP A 66 6.74 -8.90 6.87
CA ASP A 66 7.61 -8.74 8.04
C ASP A 66 9.09 -8.86 7.66
N PHE A 67 9.43 -9.80 6.78
CA PHE A 67 10.78 -9.93 6.24
C PHE A 67 11.19 -8.73 5.39
N ALA A 68 10.26 -8.20 4.58
CA ALA A 68 10.48 -7.00 3.79
C ALA A 68 10.69 -5.76 4.68
N ALA A 69 9.93 -5.61 5.76
CA ALA A 69 10.09 -4.54 6.75
C ALA A 69 11.45 -4.58 7.46
N ALA A 70 12.05 -5.78 7.58
CA ALA A 70 13.40 -5.98 8.08
C ALA A 70 14.49 -5.70 7.02
N GLY A 71 14.12 -5.25 5.82
CA GLY A 71 15.02 -4.91 4.72
C GLY A 71 15.31 -6.04 3.73
N GLY A 72 14.65 -7.19 3.87
CA GLY A 72 14.81 -8.31 2.93
C GLY A 72 14.03 -8.09 1.63
N PRO A 73 14.62 -8.29 0.44
CA PRO A 73 13.90 -8.19 -0.82
C PRO A 73 12.83 -9.29 -0.96
N VAL A 74 11.59 -8.89 -1.25
CA VAL A 74 10.44 -9.79 -1.42
C VAL A 74 9.75 -9.53 -2.75
N VAL A 75 9.42 -10.61 -3.44
CA VAL A 75 8.54 -10.68 -4.61
C VAL A 75 7.27 -11.45 -4.22
N LEU A 76 6.13 -10.81 -4.27
CA LEU A 76 4.82 -11.42 -4.04
C LEU A 76 4.15 -11.75 -5.37
N LEU A 77 3.71 -12.99 -5.52
CA LEU A 77 2.86 -13.46 -6.62
C LEU A 77 1.47 -13.70 -6.04
N VAL A 78 0.50 -12.88 -6.41
CA VAL A 78 -0.83 -12.88 -5.79
C VAL A 78 -1.91 -13.17 -6.84
N HIS A 79 -2.84 -14.09 -6.55
CA HIS A 79 -3.90 -14.43 -7.52
C HIS A 79 -4.88 -13.28 -7.73
N ASN A 80 -5.24 -12.58 -6.68
CA ASN A 80 -6.18 -11.47 -6.76
C ASN A 80 -5.76 -10.34 -5.79
N PRO A 81 -4.82 -9.49 -6.19
CA PRO A 81 -4.35 -8.42 -5.33
C PRO A 81 -5.43 -7.33 -5.22
N ALA A 82 -6.03 -7.19 -4.03
CA ALA A 82 -6.86 -6.02 -3.73
C ALA A 82 -5.99 -4.76 -3.75
N THR A 83 -6.54 -3.69 -4.32
CA THR A 83 -5.86 -2.39 -4.52
C THR A 83 -5.16 -1.86 -3.27
N GLU A 84 -5.86 -1.86 -2.14
CA GLU A 84 -5.35 -1.34 -0.87
C GLU A 84 -4.23 -2.19 -0.29
N ALA A 85 -4.32 -3.50 -0.46
CA ALA A 85 -3.34 -4.45 0.00
C ALA A 85 -2.01 -4.37 -0.77
N VAL A 86 -2.03 -4.00 -2.06
CA VAL A 86 -0.80 -3.74 -2.85
C VAL A 86 -0.04 -2.54 -2.27
N ALA A 87 -0.74 -1.45 -1.97
CA ALA A 87 -0.12 -0.27 -1.37
C ALA A 87 0.45 -0.56 0.03
N GLU A 88 -0.20 -1.41 0.81
CA GLU A 88 0.29 -1.85 2.12
C GLU A 88 1.56 -2.71 1.98
N ALA A 89 1.57 -3.67 1.06
CA ALA A 89 2.74 -4.50 0.79
C ALA A 89 3.96 -3.66 0.39
N LEU A 90 3.78 -2.66 -0.47
CA LEU A 90 4.87 -1.75 -0.86
C LEU A 90 5.37 -0.89 0.31
N ARG A 91 4.46 -0.40 1.16
CA ARG A 91 4.85 0.35 2.37
C ARG A 91 5.62 -0.51 3.37
N SER A 92 5.37 -1.81 3.44
CA SER A 92 6.15 -2.73 4.25
C SER A 92 7.53 -3.06 3.67
N GLY A 93 7.87 -2.55 2.47
CA GLY A 93 9.17 -2.75 1.85
C GLY A 93 9.23 -3.87 0.80
N VAL A 94 8.09 -4.49 0.46
CA VAL A 94 8.01 -5.46 -0.65
C VAL A 94 8.50 -4.81 -1.94
N ARG A 95 9.32 -5.52 -2.72
CA ARG A 95 9.94 -5.00 -3.94
C ARG A 95 9.15 -5.30 -5.21
N ALA A 96 8.37 -6.39 -5.21
CA ALA A 96 7.51 -6.68 -6.35
C ALA A 96 6.17 -7.26 -5.90
N VAL A 97 5.08 -6.79 -6.52
CA VAL A 97 3.74 -7.37 -6.40
C VAL A 97 3.22 -7.63 -7.81
N LEU A 98 3.07 -8.91 -8.15
CA LEU A 98 2.67 -9.36 -9.47
C LEU A 98 1.46 -10.28 -9.37
N GLY A 99 0.59 -10.23 -10.39
CA GLY A 99 -0.46 -11.23 -10.53
C GLY A 99 0.14 -12.63 -10.81
N SER A 100 -0.47 -13.68 -10.27
CA SER A 100 0.00 -15.07 -10.44
C SER A 100 -0.07 -15.58 -11.88
N SER A 101 -0.79 -14.87 -12.77
CA SER A 101 -0.89 -15.18 -14.20
C SER A 101 0.31 -14.69 -15.03
N ARG A 102 1.35 -14.16 -14.39
CA ARG A 102 2.54 -13.66 -15.10
C ARG A 102 3.37 -14.79 -15.68
N THR A 103 4.02 -14.47 -16.79
CA THR A 103 4.89 -15.42 -17.48
C THR A 103 6.18 -15.68 -16.71
N GLY A 104 6.82 -16.82 -16.96
CA GLY A 104 8.10 -17.15 -16.32
C GLY A 104 9.17 -16.06 -16.49
N PRO A 105 9.39 -15.50 -17.69
CA PRO A 105 10.33 -14.39 -17.90
C PRO A 105 10.03 -13.15 -17.07
N GLU A 106 8.75 -12.78 -16.87
CA GLU A 106 8.35 -11.65 -16.04
C GLU A 106 8.67 -11.88 -14.55
N ILE A 107 8.42 -13.09 -14.06
CA ILE A 107 8.76 -13.48 -12.68
C ILE A 107 10.27 -13.43 -12.46
N VAL A 108 11.05 -13.96 -13.40
CA VAL A 108 12.53 -13.92 -13.33
C VAL A 108 13.03 -12.47 -13.31
N ALA A 109 12.53 -11.62 -14.22
CA ALA A 109 12.92 -10.21 -14.26
C ALA A 109 12.57 -9.47 -12.96
N ALA A 110 11.42 -9.78 -12.34
CA ALA A 110 11.04 -9.20 -11.05
C ALA A 110 11.98 -9.65 -9.91
N VAL A 111 12.43 -10.90 -9.90
CA VAL A 111 13.41 -11.41 -8.92
C VAL A 111 14.75 -10.71 -9.09
N GLU A 112 15.25 -10.59 -10.32
CA GLU A 112 16.51 -9.91 -10.61
C GLU A 112 16.46 -8.42 -10.21
N ALA A 113 15.36 -7.73 -10.54
CA ALA A 113 15.14 -6.34 -10.18
C ALA A 113 15.02 -6.14 -8.65
N ALA A 114 14.30 -7.00 -7.97
CA ALA A 114 14.17 -6.96 -6.51
C ALA A 114 15.52 -7.16 -5.81
N ALA A 115 16.37 -8.05 -6.33
CA ALA A 115 17.70 -8.32 -5.78
C ALA A 115 18.62 -7.09 -5.80
N VAL A 116 18.45 -6.20 -6.79
CA VAL A 116 19.21 -4.94 -6.88
C VAL A 116 18.48 -3.75 -6.26
N GLY A 117 17.35 -4.00 -5.57
CA GLY A 117 16.62 -2.98 -4.83
C GLY A 117 15.58 -2.19 -5.62
N LEU A 118 15.30 -2.56 -6.87
CA LEU A 118 14.25 -1.94 -7.68
C LEU A 118 12.87 -2.41 -7.23
N VAL A 119 11.86 -1.58 -7.53
CA VAL A 119 10.44 -1.93 -7.30
C VAL A 119 9.80 -2.29 -8.64
N VAL A 120 9.10 -3.41 -8.68
CA VAL A 120 8.41 -3.91 -9.87
C VAL A 120 6.92 -4.07 -9.58
N LEU A 121 6.11 -3.48 -10.43
CA LEU A 121 4.66 -3.59 -10.38
C LEU A 121 4.14 -3.97 -11.76
N ASP A 122 3.06 -4.71 -11.78
CA ASP A 122 2.32 -4.88 -13.00
C ASP A 122 1.48 -3.62 -13.36
N PRO A 123 1.03 -3.45 -14.61
CA PRO A 123 0.27 -2.27 -14.99
C PRO A 123 -0.97 -2.03 -14.13
N SER A 124 -1.67 -3.09 -13.71
CA SER A 124 -2.85 -2.97 -12.83
C SER A 124 -2.49 -2.47 -11.43
N GLY A 125 -1.33 -2.88 -10.91
CA GLY A 125 -0.77 -2.36 -9.66
C GLY A 125 -0.43 -0.87 -9.75
N ILE A 126 0.11 -0.43 -10.90
CA ILE A 126 0.42 0.99 -11.16
C ILE A 126 -0.87 1.80 -11.26
N GLU A 127 -1.87 1.36 -12.03
CA GLU A 127 -3.17 2.04 -12.13
C GLU A 127 -3.82 2.20 -10.75
N THR A 128 -3.67 1.18 -9.91
CA THR A 128 -4.13 1.17 -8.53
C THR A 128 -3.47 2.26 -7.69
N LEU A 129 -2.17 2.45 -7.81
CA LEU A 129 -1.42 3.47 -7.07
C LEU A 129 -1.64 4.88 -7.63
N LEU A 130 -1.87 5.00 -8.94
CA LEU A 130 -2.08 6.28 -9.62
C LEU A 130 -3.53 6.75 -9.57
N ARG A 131 -4.48 5.87 -9.27
CA ARG A 131 -5.85 6.32 -8.97
C ARG A 131 -5.76 7.26 -7.79
N PRO A 132 -6.21 8.52 -7.93
CA PRO A 132 -6.32 9.38 -6.76
C PRO A 132 -7.15 8.59 -5.74
N SER A 133 -6.50 8.21 -4.66
CA SER A 133 -7.17 7.49 -3.58
C SER A 133 -8.28 8.41 -3.06
N THR A 134 -9.52 8.13 -3.46
CA THR A 134 -10.69 8.63 -2.74
C THR A 134 -10.87 7.87 -1.42
N ALA A 135 -9.95 6.98 -1.10
CA ALA A 135 -9.90 6.19 0.12
C ALA A 135 -8.55 6.39 0.83
N THR A 136 -8.58 7.19 1.88
CA THR A 136 -7.82 7.06 3.11
C THR A 136 -6.28 6.88 3.03
N TRP A 137 -5.55 7.94 3.23
CA TRP A 137 -4.26 7.90 3.94
C TRP A 137 -4.51 7.42 5.39
N ALA A 138 -4.55 6.12 5.59
CA ALA A 138 -4.50 5.53 6.92
C ALA A 138 -3.03 5.22 7.25
N GLY A 139 -2.33 6.24 7.67
CA GLY A 139 -1.08 6.08 8.41
C GLY A 139 -1.39 6.02 9.90
N GLY A 140 -1.16 4.87 10.52
CA GLY A 140 -0.91 4.71 11.96
C GLY A 140 -2.06 4.97 12.92
N ALA A 141 -2.50 3.91 13.59
CA ALA A 141 -3.16 3.86 14.89
C ALA A 141 -4.41 4.75 15.12
N ASP A 142 -5.54 4.06 15.29
CA ASP A 142 -6.72 4.53 16.04
C ASP A 142 -7.24 5.94 15.73
N SER A 143 -7.94 6.07 14.60
CA SER A 143 -9.12 6.93 14.54
C SER A 143 -9.86 6.69 13.23
N THR A 144 -11.13 6.39 13.30
CA THR A 144 -12.12 6.41 12.23
C THR A 144 -12.30 7.85 11.71
N LEU A 145 -11.29 8.38 10.99
CA LEU A 145 -11.40 9.69 10.35
C LEU A 145 -12.09 9.50 9.01
N GLU A 146 -13.38 9.75 8.99
CA GLU A 146 -14.18 9.78 7.76
C GLU A 146 -13.63 10.85 6.80
N THR A 147 -13.51 10.50 5.50
CA THR A 147 -13.08 11.45 4.47
C THR A 147 -14.13 12.54 4.25
N LEU A 148 -13.66 13.76 3.96
CA LEU A 148 -14.57 14.84 3.59
C LEU A 148 -15.22 14.55 2.23
N THR A 149 -16.52 14.75 2.14
CA THR A 149 -17.24 14.74 0.86
C THR A 149 -16.83 15.94 -0.02
N PRO A 150 -17.03 15.90 -1.34
CA PRO A 150 -16.77 17.06 -2.20
C PRO A 150 -17.43 18.33 -1.70
N ARG A 151 -18.65 18.24 -1.16
CA ARG A 151 -19.39 19.39 -0.61
C ARG A 151 -18.77 19.93 0.67
N GLU A 152 -18.23 19.07 1.51
CA GLU A 152 -17.50 19.48 2.73
C GLU A 152 -16.16 20.14 2.39
N VAL A 153 -15.49 19.69 1.33
CA VAL A 153 -14.26 20.36 0.83
C VAL A 153 -14.57 21.77 0.33
N GLU A 154 -15.67 21.98 -0.43
CA GLU A 154 -16.11 23.31 -0.86
C GLU A 154 -16.38 24.22 0.36
N VAL A 155 -17.08 23.72 1.37
CA VAL A 155 -17.33 24.45 2.61
C VAL A 155 -16.01 24.78 3.32
N LEU A 156 -15.08 23.84 3.41
CA LEU A 156 -13.78 24.03 4.06
C LEU A 156 -12.93 25.10 3.34
N HIS A 157 -12.95 25.16 2.02
CA HIS A 157 -12.32 26.25 1.24
C HIS A 157 -12.89 27.62 1.61
N LEU A 158 -14.21 27.73 1.72
CA LEU A 158 -14.85 29.00 2.07
C LEU A 158 -14.59 29.39 3.54
N LEU A 159 -14.45 28.39 4.44
CA LEU A 159 -13.99 28.61 5.80
C LEU A 159 -12.55 29.13 5.85
N ALA A 160 -11.67 28.58 5.00
CA ALA A 160 -10.27 29.01 4.90
C ALA A 160 -10.17 30.45 4.34
N ALA A 161 -11.09 30.86 3.47
CA ALA A 161 -11.23 32.24 2.99
C ALA A 161 -11.81 33.18 4.07
N GLY A 162 -12.08 32.70 5.31
CA GLY A 162 -12.57 33.52 6.41
C GLY A 162 -14.07 33.78 6.43
N LEU A 163 -14.85 33.16 5.53
CA LEU A 163 -16.28 33.44 5.43
C LEU A 163 -17.09 32.83 6.58
N GLY A 164 -18.09 33.58 7.07
CA GLY A 164 -19.08 33.10 8.03
C GLY A 164 -20.16 32.24 7.39
N ASN A 165 -20.91 31.47 8.19
CA ASN A 165 -21.96 30.58 7.67
C ASN A 165 -23.03 31.32 6.85
N LYS A 166 -23.37 32.59 7.24
CA LYS A 166 -24.27 33.46 6.51
C LYS A 166 -23.79 33.85 5.12
N GLU A 167 -22.49 33.93 4.93
CA GLU A 167 -21.84 34.26 3.66
C GLU A 167 -21.63 33.04 2.77
N ILE A 168 -21.37 31.86 3.41
CA ILE A 168 -21.25 30.60 2.71
C ILE A 168 -22.57 30.11 2.13
N ALA A 169 -23.68 30.29 2.89
CA ALA A 169 -24.99 29.78 2.51
C ALA A 169 -25.44 30.24 1.09
N PRO A 170 -25.43 31.54 0.76
CA PRO A 170 -25.85 31.98 -0.58
C PRO A 170 -24.86 31.59 -1.69
N ARG A 171 -23.55 31.50 -1.37
CA ARG A 171 -22.52 31.07 -2.34
C ARG A 171 -22.67 29.62 -2.78
N LEU A 172 -23.17 28.80 -1.88
CA LEU A 172 -23.36 27.37 -2.13
C LEU A 172 -24.82 27.01 -2.46
N GLY A 173 -25.74 28.00 -2.45
CA GLY A 173 -27.18 27.81 -2.73
C GLY A 173 -27.89 26.94 -1.67
N ILE A 174 -27.46 27.01 -0.41
CA ILE A 174 -28.02 26.23 0.72
C ILE A 174 -28.39 27.13 1.89
N SER A 175 -29.12 26.58 2.88
CA SER A 175 -29.44 27.31 4.11
C SER A 175 -28.25 27.48 5.04
N GLU A 176 -28.25 28.55 5.87
CA GLU A 176 -27.26 28.73 6.92
C GLU A 176 -27.20 27.51 7.90
N HIS A 177 -28.36 26.90 8.13
CA HIS A 177 -28.48 25.71 8.97
C HIS A 177 -27.76 24.52 8.35
N THR A 178 -27.89 24.33 7.03
CA THR A 178 -27.16 23.29 6.29
C THR A 178 -25.64 23.51 6.34
N VAL A 179 -25.20 24.77 6.25
CA VAL A 179 -23.76 25.09 6.41
C VAL A 179 -23.27 24.69 7.79
N LYS A 180 -24.03 24.98 8.86
CA LYS A 180 -23.68 24.57 10.23
C LYS A 180 -23.51 23.05 10.35
N PHE A 181 -24.37 22.25 9.71
CA PHE A 181 -24.23 20.80 9.66
C PHE A 181 -22.94 20.36 8.96
N HIS A 182 -22.64 20.95 7.79
CA HIS A 182 -21.37 20.64 7.11
C HIS A 182 -20.14 21.00 7.95
N VAL A 183 -20.16 22.16 8.62
CA VAL A 183 -19.05 22.57 9.49
C VAL A 183 -18.88 21.61 10.67
N ALA A 184 -19.97 21.18 11.31
CA ALA A 184 -19.92 20.20 12.38
C ALA A 184 -19.39 18.83 11.90
N SER A 185 -19.85 18.38 10.73
CA SER A 185 -19.37 17.16 10.10
C SER A 185 -17.87 17.22 9.77
N ILE A 186 -17.41 18.32 9.16
CA ILE A 186 -15.99 18.57 8.85
C ILE A 186 -15.16 18.51 10.14
N MET A 187 -15.60 19.20 11.20
CA MET A 187 -14.89 19.20 12.48
C MET A 187 -14.80 17.79 13.06
N GLY A 188 -15.88 17.02 13.05
CA GLY A 188 -15.90 15.62 13.49
C GLY A 188 -14.95 14.74 12.69
N LYS A 189 -15.04 14.79 11.35
CA LYS A 189 -14.20 14.01 10.43
C LYS A 189 -12.71 14.36 10.51
N LEU A 190 -12.38 15.62 10.76
CA LEU A 190 -10.99 16.06 10.91
C LEU A 190 -10.46 15.89 12.35
N GLY A 191 -11.33 15.60 13.32
CA GLY A 191 -10.97 15.57 14.75
C GLY A 191 -10.63 16.96 15.30
N ALA A 192 -11.24 18.01 14.74
CA ALA A 192 -10.99 19.41 15.12
C ALA A 192 -11.94 19.89 16.22
N GLY A 193 -11.40 20.51 17.27
CA GLY A 193 -12.19 21.13 18.34
C GLY A 193 -12.72 22.53 18.00
N SER A 194 -12.26 23.12 16.87
CA SER A 194 -12.69 24.44 16.40
C SER A 194 -12.65 24.55 14.88
N ARG A 195 -13.40 25.54 14.33
CA ARG A 195 -13.38 25.83 12.89
C ARG A 195 -11.98 26.23 12.39
N THR A 196 -11.25 26.99 13.15
CA THR A 196 -9.87 27.41 12.82
C THR A 196 -8.93 26.23 12.79
N GLU A 197 -9.07 25.32 13.72
CA GLU A 197 -8.32 24.08 13.75
C GLU A 197 -8.68 23.18 12.56
N ALA A 198 -9.97 23.09 12.19
CA ALA A 198 -10.40 22.35 11.00
C ALA A 198 -9.75 22.90 9.72
N VAL A 199 -9.66 24.20 9.55
CA VAL A 199 -8.95 24.84 8.43
C VAL A 199 -7.45 24.51 8.48
N THR A 200 -6.81 24.64 9.64
CA THR A 200 -5.38 24.33 9.80
C THR A 200 -5.07 22.87 9.46
N LEU A 201 -5.90 21.95 9.94
CA LEU A 201 -5.77 20.51 9.64
C LEU A 201 -6.03 20.24 8.16
N GLY A 202 -7.01 20.91 7.54
CA GLY A 202 -7.30 20.82 6.12
C GLY A 202 -6.11 21.22 5.25
N ILE A 203 -5.43 22.32 5.59
CA ILE A 203 -4.21 22.76 4.89
C ILE A 203 -3.07 21.77 5.11
N ARG A 204 -2.81 21.36 6.36
CA ARG A 204 -1.74 20.40 6.68
C ARG A 204 -1.92 19.04 6.00
N ARG A 205 -3.16 18.63 5.78
CA ARG A 205 -3.50 17.36 5.09
C ARG A 205 -3.61 17.53 3.57
N GLY A 206 -3.36 18.72 3.02
CA GLY A 206 -3.44 18.99 1.59
C GLY A 206 -4.86 18.92 1.01
N LEU A 207 -5.91 19.01 1.85
CA LEU A 207 -7.31 19.00 1.42
C LEU A 207 -7.71 20.33 0.79
N ILE A 208 -7.08 21.42 1.19
CA ILE A 208 -7.25 22.78 0.67
C ILE A 208 -5.91 23.50 0.60
N MET A 209 -5.78 24.40 -0.36
CA MET A 209 -4.66 25.35 -0.49
C MET A 209 -5.18 26.78 -0.32
N ILE A 210 -4.37 27.65 0.27
CA ILE A 210 -4.61 29.09 0.41
C ILE A 210 -3.80 29.83 -0.65
#